data_b530c825d136869c153fe27a4e3172f8
#
_entry.id   b530c825d136869c153fe27a4e3172f8
#
_cell.length_a   1.000
_cell.length_b   1.000
_cell.length_c   1.000
_cell.angle_alpha   90.00
_cell.angle_beta   90.00
_cell.angle_gamma   90.00
#
_symmetry.space_group_name_H-M   'P 1'
#
loop_
_entity.id
_entity.type
_entity.pdbx_description
1 polymer ?
#
loop_
_entity_poly.entity_id
_entity_poly.type
_entity_poly.pdbx_seq_one_letter_code
_entity_poly.pdbx_strand_id
1 'polypeptide(L)'
;MDEVSPLKRLKDGKTAFTPPDQAVKRRGWVTADFFTQSYRVSGSVDVRRLPLADQLNDPTTSYLMLEDVYVSPIDRPGDITASYAMAALRKENVTMAVLGSKEEGLSKKHTYGSYFGATLRNVFITVPQFEVRGFLQTVGKFDLHALLATGTDRFMPLLDGTTFSSDKPEIQFDGGIILVNKETVGVVCVEEEG
;
A
#
# COMPACT_ATOMS: atom_id res chain seq x y z
N MET A 1 23.72 -4.10 -29.94
CA MET A 1 23.06 -4.51 -28.70
C MET A 1 22.58 -3.22 -28.03
N ASP A 2 21.38 -2.79 -28.39
CA ASP A 2 20.84 -1.51 -27.94
C ASP A 2 20.12 -1.72 -26.60
N GLU A 3 20.68 -1.11 -25.57
CA GLU A 3 20.03 -1.01 -24.26
C GLU A 3 18.78 -0.13 -24.38
N VAL A 4 17.61 -0.74 -24.25
CA VAL A 4 16.33 -0.04 -24.20
C VAL A 4 16.21 0.61 -22.83
N SER A 5 16.48 1.91 -22.76
CA SER A 5 16.23 2.74 -21.59
C SER A 5 14.71 2.88 -21.36
N PRO A 6 14.15 2.55 -20.17
CA PRO A 6 12.71 2.60 -19.91
C PRO A 6 12.16 4.01 -19.62
N LEU A 7 12.91 5.08 -19.93
CA LEU A 7 12.49 6.45 -19.63
C LEU A 7 12.15 7.23 -20.90
N LYS A 8 10.88 7.28 -21.30
CA LYS A 8 10.37 8.33 -22.20
C LYS A 8 9.98 9.57 -21.38
N ARG A 9 10.75 10.67 -21.52
CA ARG A 9 10.34 11.98 -21.03
C ARG A 9 9.12 12.46 -21.82
N LEU A 10 8.01 12.68 -21.14
CA LEU A 10 6.86 13.41 -21.65
C LEU A 10 7.16 14.91 -21.62
N LYS A 11 6.72 15.64 -22.67
CA LYS A 11 7.00 17.07 -22.91
C LYS A 11 6.35 18.05 -21.92
N ASP A 12 5.54 17.58 -20.97
CA ASP A 12 4.69 18.44 -20.13
C ASP A 12 4.98 18.35 -18.62
N GLY A 13 6.19 17.98 -18.23
CA GLY A 13 6.62 18.06 -16.82
C GLY A 13 5.88 17.13 -15.83
N LYS A 14 4.93 16.32 -16.28
CA LYS A 14 4.27 15.29 -15.47
C LYS A 14 4.97 13.97 -15.68
N THR A 15 5.77 13.57 -14.70
CA THR A 15 6.29 12.21 -14.63
C THR A 15 5.18 11.27 -14.20
N ALA A 16 4.38 10.80 -15.16
CA ALA A 16 3.58 9.62 -14.95
C ALA A 16 4.53 8.42 -15.01
N PHE A 17 4.70 7.71 -13.89
CA PHE A 17 5.31 6.40 -13.91
C PHE A 17 4.38 5.48 -14.71
N THR A 18 4.81 5.15 -15.93
CA THR A 18 4.24 4.00 -16.64
C THR A 18 5.10 2.81 -16.19
N PRO A 19 4.54 1.83 -15.48
CA PRO A 19 5.27 0.59 -15.21
C PRO A 19 5.82 0.05 -16.53
N PRO A 20 6.99 -0.58 -16.56
CA PRO A 20 7.51 -1.21 -17.77
C PRO A 20 6.40 -2.09 -18.34
N ASP A 21 6.14 -1.87 -19.61
CA ASP A 21 5.06 -2.37 -20.44
C ASP A 21 4.72 -3.82 -20.06
N GLN A 22 3.48 -3.99 -19.52
CA GLN A 22 2.82 -5.26 -19.25
C GLN A 22 3.77 -6.39 -18.81
N ALA A 23 4.29 -6.29 -17.60
CA ALA A 23 4.75 -7.48 -16.90
C ALA A 23 3.61 -8.50 -16.97
N VAL A 24 3.80 -9.59 -17.70
CA VAL A 24 2.84 -10.69 -17.83
C VAL A 24 2.35 -10.97 -16.42
N LYS A 25 1.05 -10.70 -16.16
CA LYS A 25 0.48 -10.80 -14.80
C LYS A 25 0.70 -12.24 -14.36
N ARG A 26 1.76 -12.48 -13.59
CA ARG A 26 2.10 -13.82 -13.10
C ARG A 26 0.97 -14.24 -12.16
N ARG A 27 0.28 -15.32 -12.49
CA ARG A 27 -0.81 -15.83 -11.64
C ARG A 27 -0.29 -16.07 -10.21
N GLY A 28 -0.93 -15.43 -9.23
CA GLY A 28 -0.54 -15.53 -7.82
C GLY A 28 0.60 -14.62 -7.40
N TRP A 29 0.88 -13.58 -8.20
CA TRP A 29 1.79 -12.49 -7.86
C TRP A 29 1.02 -11.16 -7.86
N VAL A 30 1.34 -10.29 -6.94
CA VAL A 30 0.79 -8.93 -6.86
C VAL A 30 1.93 -7.93 -6.85
N THR A 31 1.79 -6.86 -7.63
CA THR A 31 2.70 -5.72 -7.57
C THR A 31 2.15 -4.69 -6.61
N ALA A 32 3.00 -4.21 -5.72
CA ALA A 32 2.64 -3.21 -4.72
C ALA A 32 3.76 -2.18 -4.56
N ASP A 33 3.36 -0.98 -4.12
CA ASP A 33 4.25 0.08 -3.70
C ASP A 33 4.30 0.11 -2.18
N PHE A 34 5.47 -0.11 -1.62
CA PHE A 34 5.73 -0.07 -0.18
C PHE A 34 6.42 1.25 0.16
N PHE A 35 5.86 1.98 1.10
CA PHE A 35 6.40 3.24 1.58
C PHE A 35 7.06 3.02 2.94
N THR A 36 8.29 3.52 3.06
CA THR A 36 9.04 3.59 4.31
C THR A 36 9.29 5.05 4.67
N GLN A 37 10.01 5.33 5.74
CA GLN A 37 10.36 6.71 6.08
C GLN A 37 11.22 7.42 5.02
N SER A 38 12.01 6.68 4.24
CA SER A 38 13.01 7.26 3.34
C SER A 38 12.85 6.86 1.88
N TYR A 39 12.13 5.76 1.62
CA TYR A 39 12.06 5.19 0.28
C TYR A 39 10.65 4.71 -0.05
N ARG A 40 10.28 4.83 -1.33
CA ARG A 40 9.28 4.01 -2.00
C ARG A 40 9.99 2.79 -2.59
N VAL A 41 9.49 1.61 -2.32
CA VAL A 41 9.96 0.34 -2.85
C VAL A 41 8.82 -0.32 -3.60
N SER A 42 8.90 -0.38 -4.92
CA SER A 42 7.93 -1.08 -5.77
C SER A 42 8.44 -2.48 -6.05
N GLY A 43 7.59 -3.49 -5.98
CA GLY A 43 8.00 -4.86 -6.26
C GLY A 43 6.85 -5.84 -6.29
N SER A 44 7.14 -7.06 -6.73
CA SER A 44 6.19 -8.15 -6.84
C SER A 44 6.29 -9.08 -5.63
N VAL A 45 5.13 -9.49 -5.09
CA VAL A 45 4.99 -10.40 -3.95
C VAL A 45 4.26 -11.66 -4.39
N ASP A 46 4.74 -12.82 -3.97
CA ASP A 46 4.04 -14.09 -4.15
C ASP A 46 2.87 -14.19 -3.16
N VAL A 47 1.63 -14.18 -3.68
CA VAL A 47 0.40 -14.28 -2.88
C VAL A 47 -0.35 -15.61 -3.07
N ARG A 48 0.31 -16.64 -3.64
CA ARG A 48 -0.30 -17.97 -3.86
C ARG A 48 -0.72 -18.65 -2.56
N ARG A 49 0.03 -18.44 -1.49
CA ARG A 49 -0.23 -19.07 -0.18
C ARG A 49 -1.04 -18.17 0.73
N LEU A 50 -0.63 -16.91 0.84
CA LEU A 50 -1.24 -15.90 1.71
C LEU A 50 -1.40 -14.58 0.95
N PRO A 51 -2.56 -13.91 1.04
CA PRO A 51 -2.75 -12.55 0.58
C PRO A 51 -1.72 -11.60 1.20
N LEU A 52 -1.45 -10.46 0.54
CA LEU A 52 -0.43 -9.53 1.03
C LEU A 52 -0.73 -8.99 2.44
N ALA A 53 -1.99 -8.67 2.74
CA ALA A 53 -2.38 -8.22 4.07
C ALA A 53 -2.07 -9.26 5.16
N ASP A 54 -2.32 -10.55 4.88
CA ASP A 54 -2.02 -11.63 5.83
C ASP A 54 -0.50 -11.83 5.98
N GLN A 55 0.29 -11.69 4.90
CA GLN A 55 1.75 -11.74 4.98
C GLN A 55 2.33 -10.60 5.81
N LEU A 56 1.81 -9.37 5.64
CA LEU A 56 2.25 -8.21 6.42
C LEU A 56 1.86 -8.33 7.90
N ASN A 57 0.71 -8.94 8.19
CA ASN A 57 0.20 -9.14 9.55
C ASN A 57 0.71 -10.41 10.24
N ASP A 58 1.40 -11.31 9.52
CA ASP A 58 1.98 -12.52 10.10
C ASP A 58 3.11 -12.16 11.07
N PRO A 59 2.96 -12.39 12.39
CA PRO A 59 3.97 -12.06 13.38
C PRO A 59 5.16 -13.03 13.38
N THR A 60 5.06 -14.15 12.68
CA THR A 60 6.11 -15.19 12.68
C THR A 60 7.28 -14.83 11.77
N THR A 61 7.11 -13.88 10.85
CA THR A 61 8.14 -13.42 9.95
C THR A 61 8.36 -11.91 10.06
N SER A 62 9.62 -11.46 10.08
CA SER A 62 9.97 -10.04 10.16
C SER A 62 10.14 -9.38 8.79
N TYR A 63 10.29 -10.18 7.74
CA TYR A 63 10.59 -9.69 6.39
C TYR A 63 9.55 -10.16 5.39
N LEU A 64 9.26 -9.28 4.42
CA LEU A 64 8.53 -9.58 3.20
C LEU A 64 9.54 -9.72 2.05
N MET A 65 9.44 -10.80 1.28
CA MET A 65 10.29 -11.03 0.12
C MET A 65 9.65 -10.41 -1.12
N LEU A 66 10.42 -9.63 -1.86
CA LEU A 66 10.01 -8.97 -3.10
C LEU A 66 10.86 -9.46 -4.25
N GLU A 67 10.27 -9.57 -5.44
CA GLU A 67 10.94 -9.75 -6.73
C GLU A 67 10.70 -8.51 -7.62
N ASP A 68 11.55 -8.34 -8.64
CA ASP A 68 11.47 -7.24 -9.62
C ASP A 68 11.34 -5.87 -8.92
N VAL A 69 12.34 -5.55 -8.10
CA VAL A 69 12.29 -4.45 -7.14
C VAL A 69 12.84 -3.16 -7.73
N TYR A 70 12.11 -2.06 -7.54
CA TYR A 70 12.51 -0.70 -7.90
C TYR A 70 12.51 0.17 -6.65
N VAL A 71 13.56 0.96 -6.47
CA VAL A 71 13.73 1.83 -5.30
C VAL A 71 13.79 3.28 -5.73
N SER A 72 13.00 4.12 -5.07
CA SER A 72 12.96 5.57 -5.27
C SER A 72 13.05 6.29 -3.92
N PRO A 73 13.73 7.46 -3.83
CA PRO A 73 13.66 8.30 -2.64
C PRO A 73 12.20 8.75 -2.38
N ILE A 74 11.82 8.86 -1.12
CA ILE A 74 10.45 9.19 -0.74
C ILE A 74 10.04 10.62 -1.14
N ASP A 75 10.99 11.56 -1.17
CA ASP A 75 10.81 12.94 -1.60
C ASP A 75 10.67 13.10 -3.12
N ARG A 76 11.06 12.07 -3.88
CA ARG A 76 10.98 11.98 -5.33
C ARG A 76 10.59 10.57 -5.76
N PRO A 77 9.37 10.10 -5.42
CA PRO A 77 8.97 8.70 -5.61
C PRO A 77 8.78 8.30 -7.07
N GLY A 78 8.82 9.25 -8.00
CA GLY A 78 8.85 8.99 -9.45
C GLY A 78 10.26 8.71 -9.99
N ASP A 79 11.31 9.02 -9.23
CA ASP A 79 12.71 8.87 -9.67
C ASP A 79 13.26 7.51 -9.21
N ILE A 80 13.22 6.51 -10.08
CA ILE A 80 13.82 5.20 -9.80
C ILE A 80 15.35 5.38 -9.77
N THR A 81 15.95 5.15 -8.61
CA THR A 81 17.40 5.27 -8.41
C THR A 81 18.13 3.93 -8.47
N ALA A 82 17.42 2.84 -8.24
CA ALA A 82 18.00 1.49 -8.29
C ALA A 82 16.93 0.44 -8.62
N SER A 83 17.36 -0.67 -9.23
CA SER A 83 16.55 -1.86 -9.47
C SER A 83 17.32 -3.12 -9.10
N TYR A 84 16.60 -4.11 -8.54
CA TYR A 84 17.17 -5.37 -8.08
C TYR A 84 16.23 -6.52 -8.42
N ALA A 85 16.79 -7.71 -8.64
CA ALA A 85 16.01 -8.91 -8.87
C ALA A 85 15.19 -9.31 -7.63
N MET A 86 15.75 -9.11 -6.43
CA MET A 86 15.11 -9.47 -5.15
C MET A 86 15.46 -8.47 -4.05
N ALA A 87 14.55 -8.32 -3.09
CA ALA A 87 14.79 -7.63 -1.82
C ALA A 87 14.06 -8.30 -0.66
N ALA A 88 14.60 -8.15 0.54
CA ALA A 88 13.93 -8.46 1.79
C ALA A 88 13.52 -7.14 2.46
N LEU A 89 12.23 -6.86 2.50
CA LEU A 89 11.67 -5.64 3.09
C LEU A 89 11.25 -5.92 4.54
N ARG A 90 11.81 -5.18 5.50
CA ARG A 90 11.45 -5.31 6.92
C ARG A 90 10.05 -4.72 7.15
N LYS A 91 9.11 -5.55 7.61
CA LYS A 91 7.68 -5.18 7.72
C LYS A 91 7.45 -4.00 8.67
N GLU A 92 8.20 -3.92 9.77
CA GLU A 92 8.07 -2.83 10.74
C GLU A 92 8.47 -1.46 10.17
N ASN A 93 9.29 -1.42 9.11
CA ASN A 93 9.70 -0.18 8.45
C ASN A 93 8.68 0.30 7.41
N VAL A 94 7.70 -0.54 7.07
CA VAL A 94 6.64 -0.18 6.12
C VAL A 94 5.61 0.69 6.83
N THR A 95 5.41 1.91 6.34
CA THR A 95 4.37 2.83 6.84
C THR A 95 3.03 2.54 6.19
N MET A 96 3.05 2.24 4.88
CA MET A 96 1.88 1.82 4.12
C MET A 96 2.29 1.03 2.88
N ALA A 97 1.36 0.25 2.34
CA ALA A 97 1.49 -0.40 1.04
C ALA A 97 0.27 -0.09 0.17
N VAL A 98 0.50 0.31 -1.09
CA VAL A 98 -0.53 0.67 -2.06
C VAL A 98 -0.61 -0.42 -3.14
N LEU A 99 -1.82 -0.92 -3.40
CA LEU A 99 -2.10 -1.94 -4.41
C LEU A 99 -3.22 -1.47 -5.34
N GLY A 100 -3.09 -1.79 -6.62
CA GLY A 100 -4.09 -1.40 -7.62
C GLY A 100 -5.42 -2.17 -7.52
N SER A 101 -5.40 -3.42 -7.00
CA SER A 101 -6.58 -4.28 -6.93
C SER A 101 -6.92 -4.69 -5.50
N LYS A 102 -8.21 -4.63 -5.15
CA LYS A 102 -8.74 -5.06 -3.85
C LYS A 102 -8.58 -6.57 -3.63
N GLU A 103 -8.80 -7.35 -4.67
CA GLU A 103 -8.90 -8.81 -4.60
C GLU A 103 -7.55 -9.48 -4.29
N GLU A 104 -6.46 -8.82 -4.65
CA GLU A 104 -5.10 -9.34 -4.50
C GLU A 104 -4.46 -8.98 -3.15
N GLY A 105 -4.99 -7.95 -2.47
CA GLY A 105 -4.41 -7.42 -1.23
C GLY A 105 -5.14 -7.81 0.04
N LEU A 106 -6.44 -8.13 -0.06
CA LEU A 106 -7.28 -8.37 1.12
C LEU A 106 -7.01 -9.72 1.77
N SER A 107 -7.02 -9.72 3.10
CA SER A 107 -7.10 -10.93 3.91
C SER A 107 -8.32 -11.76 3.54
N LYS A 108 -8.18 -13.10 3.57
CA LYS A 108 -9.30 -14.03 3.37
C LYS A 108 -10.43 -13.77 4.38
N LYS A 109 -10.13 -13.28 5.56
CA LYS A 109 -11.12 -12.89 6.57
C LYS A 109 -12.01 -11.75 6.09
N HIS A 110 -11.46 -10.81 5.31
CA HIS A 110 -12.20 -9.67 4.77
C HIS A 110 -12.96 -10.02 3.47
N THR A 111 -12.53 -11.06 2.76
CA THR A 111 -13.15 -11.48 1.49
C THR A 111 -14.39 -12.36 1.71
N TYR A 112 -14.43 -13.19 2.75
CA TYR A 112 -15.44 -14.24 2.91
C TYR A 112 -16.57 -13.96 3.92
N GLY A 113 -16.49 -12.94 4.77
CA GLY A 113 -17.45 -12.81 5.87
C GLY A 113 -18.10 -11.45 6.04
N SER A 114 -17.63 -10.45 5.36
CA SER A 114 -17.86 -9.06 5.77
C SER A 114 -18.89 -8.28 4.96
N TYR A 115 -19.55 -8.88 3.98
CA TYR A 115 -20.53 -8.15 3.16
C TYR A 115 -21.90 -7.97 3.83
N PHE A 116 -22.29 -8.86 4.74
CA PHE A 116 -23.54 -8.72 5.48
C PHE A 116 -23.33 -7.84 6.73
N GLY A 117 -23.90 -6.64 6.71
CA GLY A 117 -23.81 -5.69 7.84
C GLY A 117 -22.50 -4.94 7.97
N ALA A 118 -21.67 -4.94 6.93
CA ALA A 118 -20.48 -4.09 6.89
C ALA A 118 -20.84 -2.65 6.51
N THR A 119 -20.32 -1.70 7.27
CA THR A 119 -20.41 -0.27 6.99
C THR A 119 -19.07 0.23 6.48
N LEU A 120 -19.10 1.04 5.41
CA LEU A 120 -17.93 1.75 4.91
C LEU A 120 -17.89 3.15 5.53
N ARG A 121 -16.80 3.46 6.22
CA ARG A 121 -16.58 4.77 6.85
C ARG A 121 -15.47 5.50 6.12
N ASN A 122 -15.75 6.73 5.71
CA ASN A 122 -14.74 7.59 5.15
C ASN A 122 -13.76 8.01 6.25
N VAL A 123 -12.47 7.80 6.00
CA VAL A 123 -11.41 8.09 6.97
C VAL A 123 -10.30 8.92 6.33
N PHE A 124 -9.73 9.79 7.17
CA PHE A 124 -8.50 10.50 6.89
C PHE A 124 -7.46 10.05 7.91
N ILE A 125 -6.28 9.64 7.42
CA ILE A 125 -5.20 9.12 8.24
C ILE A 125 -3.90 9.82 7.86
N THR A 126 -3.10 10.20 8.87
CA THR A 126 -1.73 10.65 8.62
C THR A 126 -0.74 9.56 8.97
N VAL A 127 0.22 9.36 8.09
CA VAL A 127 1.43 8.56 8.32
C VAL A 127 2.66 9.41 7.99
N PRO A 128 3.89 9.00 8.36
CA PRO A 128 5.08 9.80 8.03
C PRO A 128 5.11 10.19 6.54
N GLN A 129 5.15 11.50 6.28
CA GLN A 129 5.23 12.15 4.97
C GLN A 129 3.99 12.03 4.07
N PHE A 130 2.92 11.34 4.50
CA PHE A 130 1.71 11.16 3.69
C PHE A 130 0.42 11.34 4.48
N GLU A 131 -0.57 11.83 3.73
CA GLU A 131 -1.97 11.82 4.11
C GLU A 131 -2.67 10.73 3.30
N VAL A 132 -3.51 9.93 3.94
CA VAL A 132 -4.24 8.82 3.33
C VAL A 132 -5.73 9.03 3.53
N ARG A 133 -6.51 8.92 2.46
CA ARG A 133 -7.97 8.95 2.46
C ARG A 133 -8.49 7.67 1.86
N GLY A 134 -9.61 7.17 2.36
CA GLY A 134 -10.21 5.95 1.83
C GLY A 134 -11.33 5.46 2.73
N PHE A 135 -11.83 4.28 2.44
CA PHE A 135 -12.94 3.69 3.18
C PHE A 135 -12.45 2.57 4.10
N LEU A 136 -12.71 2.74 5.38
CA LEU A 136 -12.54 1.69 6.37
C LEU A 136 -13.80 0.84 6.42
N GLN A 137 -13.67 -0.47 6.24
CA GLN A 137 -14.77 -1.42 6.38
C GLN A 137 -14.86 -1.88 7.84
N THR A 138 -16.03 -1.69 8.44
CA THR A 138 -16.29 -2.07 9.85
C THR A 138 -17.54 -2.94 9.94
N VAL A 139 -17.61 -3.81 10.96
CA VAL A 139 -18.78 -4.63 11.23
C VAL A 139 -19.26 -4.35 12.65
N GLY A 140 -20.56 -4.13 12.81
CA GLY A 140 -21.17 -3.83 14.10
C GLY A 140 -20.86 -2.43 14.63
N LYS A 141 -20.82 -2.28 15.96
CA LYS A 141 -20.55 -0.98 16.61
C LYS A 141 -19.09 -0.59 16.36
N PHE A 142 -18.88 0.57 15.75
CA PHE A 142 -17.55 1.10 15.50
C PHE A 142 -16.92 1.62 16.81
N ASP A 143 -15.70 1.19 17.08
CA ASP A 143 -14.86 1.67 18.17
C ASP A 143 -13.44 1.91 17.64
N LEU A 144 -13.09 3.20 17.50
CA LEU A 144 -11.79 3.61 16.97
C LEU A 144 -10.64 3.20 17.90
N HIS A 145 -10.86 3.27 19.23
CA HIS A 145 -9.85 2.85 20.20
C HIS A 145 -9.57 1.35 20.08
N ALA A 146 -10.62 0.53 20.00
CA ALA A 146 -10.48 -0.91 19.81
C ALA A 146 -9.75 -1.24 18.50
N LEU A 147 -10.06 -0.53 17.41
CA LEU A 147 -9.41 -0.72 16.12
C LEU A 147 -7.90 -0.48 16.19
N LEU A 148 -7.48 0.58 16.88
CA LEU A 148 -6.07 0.99 16.92
C LEU A 148 -5.28 0.27 18.01
N ALA A 149 -5.87 0.10 19.20
CA ALA A 149 -5.15 -0.35 20.39
C ALA A 149 -5.26 -1.86 20.67
N THR A 150 -6.37 -2.52 20.28
CA THR A 150 -6.61 -3.91 20.69
C THR A 150 -6.53 -4.94 19.56
N GLY A 151 -6.56 -4.50 18.31
CA GLY A 151 -6.45 -5.40 17.16
C GLY A 151 -5.05 -6.00 17.04
N THR A 152 -4.96 -7.31 16.78
CA THR A 152 -3.70 -8.02 16.58
C THR A 152 -3.02 -7.69 15.27
N ASP A 153 -3.79 -7.23 14.29
CA ASP A 153 -3.29 -6.90 12.96
C ASP A 153 -2.56 -5.56 12.98
N ARG A 154 -1.32 -5.55 12.55
CA ARG A 154 -0.50 -4.35 12.43
C ARG A 154 -0.95 -3.47 11.27
N PHE A 155 -1.32 -4.08 10.14
CA PHE A 155 -1.74 -3.37 8.94
C PHE A 155 -3.26 -3.38 8.80
N MET A 156 -3.81 -2.19 8.67
CA MET A 156 -5.23 -1.94 8.51
C MET A 156 -5.54 -1.65 7.02
N PRO A 157 -6.50 -2.37 6.40
CA PRO A 157 -6.88 -2.13 5.01
C PRO A 157 -7.84 -0.93 4.89
N LEU A 158 -7.54 -0.05 3.95
CA LEU A 158 -8.44 0.98 3.44
C LEU A 158 -8.80 0.66 1.99
N LEU A 159 -10.08 0.72 1.67
CA LEU A 159 -10.61 0.47 0.33
C LEU A 159 -10.67 1.77 -0.46
N ASP A 160 -10.46 1.68 -1.79
CA ASP A 160 -10.55 2.82 -2.71
C ASP A 160 -9.80 4.05 -2.18
N GLY A 161 -8.56 3.82 -1.79
CA GLY A 161 -7.76 4.81 -1.11
C GLY A 161 -6.93 5.68 -2.06
N THR A 162 -6.72 6.91 -1.63
CA THR A 162 -5.78 7.85 -2.25
C THR A 162 -4.82 8.35 -1.18
N THR A 163 -3.54 8.42 -1.50
CA THR A 163 -2.52 8.99 -0.62
C THR A 163 -1.82 10.15 -1.28
N PHE A 164 -1.54 11.21 -0.51
CA PHE A 164 -0.88 12.43 -0.94
C PHE A 164 0.37 12.66 -0.11
N SER A 165 1.45 13.13 -0.74
CA SER A 165 2.59 13.62 0.03
C SER A 165 2.21 14.89 0.79
N SER A 166 2.52 14.95 2.09
CA SER A 166 2.20 16.12 2.94
C SER A 166 2.94 17.39 2.50
N ASP A 167 4.16 17.24 1.98
CA ASP A 167 4.99 18.37 1.53
C ASP A 167 4.76 18.73 0.06
N LYS A 168 4.29 17.78 -0.76
CA LYS A 168 4.11 17.90 -2.21
C LYS A 168 2.78 17.28 -2.62
N PRO A 169 1.64 17.98 -2.46
CA PRO A 169 0.31 17.43 -2.73
C PRO A 169 0.09 16.96 -4.17
N GLU A 170 0.92 17.40 -5.10
CA GLU A 170 0.93 16.92 -6.50
C GLU A 170 1.45 15.48 -6.63
N ILE A 171 2.15 14.96 -5.61
CA ILE A 171 2.56 13.56 -5.54
C ILE A 171 1.43 12.78 -4.89
N GLN A 172 0.74 12.00 -5.71
CA GLN A 172 -0.43 11.22 -5.34
C GLN A 172 -0.29 9.79 -5.81
N PHE A 173 -0.82 8.86 -5.01
CA PHE A 173 -0.97 7.45 -5.38
C PHE A 173 -2.39 6.99 -5.08
N ASP A 174 -3.01 6.36 -6.07
CA ASP A 174 -4.33 5.76 -5.94
C ASP A 174 -4.21 4.25 -5.86
N GLY A 175 -4.99 3.64 -4.99
CA GLY A 175 -5.04 2.19 -4.83
C GLY A 175 -6.44 1.67 -4.61
N GLY A 176 -6.76 0.52 -5.19
CA GLY A 176 -7.96 -0.23 -4.83
C GLY A 176 -7.93 -0.65 -3.36
N ILE A 177 -6.72 -0.80 -2.81
CA ILE A 177 -6.48 -1.01 -1.37
C ILE A 177 -5.18 -0.33 -0.94
N ILE A 178 -5.22 0.29 0.24
CA ILE A 178 -4.03 0.80 0.95
C ILE A 178 -3.97 0.09 2.30
N LEU A 179 -2.86 -0.61 2.56
CA LEU A 179 -2.58 -1.26 3.84
C LEU A 179 -1.76 -0.30 4.70
N VAL A 180 -2.38 0.26 5.74
CA VAL A 180 -1.76 1.28 6.62
C VAL A 180 -1.22 0.61 7.87
N ASN A 181 0.04 0.84 8.21
CA ASN A 181 0.66 0.35 9.44
C ASN A 181 0.17 1.19 10.63
N LYS A 182 -0.62 0.60 11.51
CA LYS A 182 -1.20 1.27 12.69
C LYS A 182 -0.15 1.84 13.65
N GLU A 183 1.04 1.23 13.72
CA GLU A 183 2.13 1.70 14.59
C GLU A 183 2.77 3.00 14.10
N THR A 184 2.55 3.40 12.84
CA THR A 184 3.08 4.63 12.25
C THR A 184 2.05 5.72 12.08
N VAL A 185 0.79 5.45 12.44
CA VAL A 185 -0.31 6.41 12.34
C VAL A 185 -0.13 7.55 13.32
N GLY A 186 -0.17 8.79 12.80
CA GLY A 186 -0.16 10.00 13.62
C GLY A 186 -1.57 10.42 14.07
N VAL A 187 -2.51 10.50 13.12
CA VAL A 187 -3.90 10.89 13.39
C VAL A 187 -4.83 10.02 12.56
N VAL A 188 -5.98 9.67 13.12
CA VAL A 188 -7.12 9.09 12.40
C VAL A 188 -8.35 9.97 12.64
N CYS A 189 -8.93 10.45 11.56
CA CYS A 189 -10.23 11.12 11.56
C CYS A 189 -11.24 10.23 10.85
N VAL A 190 -12.44 10.13 11.40
CA VAL A 190 -13.55 9.36 10.83
C VAL A 190 -14.71 10.30 10.64
N GLU A 191 -15.30 10.32 9.46
CA GLU A 191 -16.51 11.10 9.22
C GLU A 191 -17.70 10.47 9.95
N GLU A 192 -18.50 11.31 10.59
CA GLU A 192 -19.77 10.87 11.18
C GLU A 192 -20.76 10.50 10.07
N GLU A 193 -21.50 9.42 10.30
CA GLU A 193 -22.64 9.12 9.43
C GLU A 193 -23.71 10.20 9.66
N GLY A 194 -24.01 10.99 8.62
CA GLY A 194 -25.08 11.97 8.60
C GLY A 194 -26.48 11.32 8.61
#